data_69afe1f9c8b6a6e6b3276ff20ea6a15b
#
_entry.id   69afe1f9c8b6a6e6b3276ff20ea6a15b
#
_cell.length_a   1.000
_cell.length_b   1.000
_cell.length_c   1.000
_cell.angle_alpha   90.00
_cell.angle_beta   90.00
_cell.angle_gamma   90.00
#
_symmetry.space_group_name_H-M   'P 1'
#
loop_
_entity.id
_entity.type
_entity.pdbx_description
1 polymer ?
#
loop_
_entity_poly.entity_id
_entity_poly.type
_entity_poly.pdbx_seq_one_letter_code
_entity_poly.pdbx_strand_id
1 'polypeptide(L)'
;FGPIVPIVRVPDNDLEVMAISNSTEFGLSSGVCTNDLIRATNYIEGLDVGTVNIWEQPGYRIEMSPFGGIKDSGNGVKEGVLEAMKFFTNVKTYSLPWPS
;
A
#
# COMPACT_ATOMS: atom_id res chain seq x y z
N PHE A 1 2.04 -6.77 -16.70
CA PHE A 1 1.90 -8.14 -17.10
C PHE A 1 0.64 -8.41 -17.93
N GLY A 2 0.40 -7.67 -18.99
CA GLY A 2 -0.63 -7.90 -19.96
C GLY A 2 -0.20 -8.90 -21.04
N PRO A 3 -1.12 -9.27 -21.92
CA PRO A 3 -2.48 -8.77 -22.07
C PRO A 3 -3.56 -9.60 -21.34
N ILE A 4 -3.21 -10.40 -20.37
CA ILE A 4 -4.17 -11.30 -19.67
C ILE A 4 -4.76 -10.56 -18.45
N VAL A 5 -6.09 -10.56 -18.34
CA VAL A 5 -6.81 -10.03 -17.18
C VAL A 5 -7.63 -11.17 -16.58
N PRO A 6 -7.22 -11.76 -15.46
CA PRO A 6 -8.00 -12.78 -14.77
C PRO A 6 -9.21 -12.15 -14.08
N ILE A 7 -10.37 -12.79 -14.20
CA ILE A 7 -11.60 -12.38 -13.52
C ILE A 7 -12.08 -13.55 -12.65
N VAL A 8 -12.24 -13.29 -11.36
CA VAL A 8 -12.73 -14.28 -10.40
C VAL A 8 -14.08 -13.83 -9.87
N ARG A 9 -15.10 -14.68 -10.00
CA ARG A 9 -16.39 -14.44 -9.36
C ARG A 9 -16.31 -14.87 -7.90
N VAL A 10 -16.69 -13.97 -7.02
CA VAL A 10 -16.68 -14.18 -5.57
C VAL A 10 -18.10 -14.01 -5.00
N PRO A 11 -18.42 -14.61 -3.85
CA PRO A 11 -19.70 -14.36 -3.16
C PRO A 11 -19.76 -12.93 -2.63
N ASP A 12 -20.95 -12.43 -2.34
CA ASP A 12 -21.15 -11.12 -1.69
C ASP A 12 -20.90 -11.24 -0.18
N ASN A 13 -19.64 -11.53 0.17
CA ASN A 13 -19.15 -11.66 1.53
C ASN A 13 -17.76 -11.01 1.61
N ASP A 14 -17.66 -9.85 2.21
CA ASP A 14 -16.43 -9.06 2.25
C ASP A 14 -15.26 -9.79 2.92
N LEU A 15 -15.50 -10.59 3.95
CA LEU A 15 -14.46 -11.36 4.63
C LEU A 15 -13.85 -12.42 3.70
N GLU A 16 -14.69 -13.09 2.93
CA GLU A 16 -14.24 -14.10 1.97
C GLU A 16 -13.48 -13.44 0.80
N VAL A 17 -13.97 -12.30 0.29
CA VAL A 17 -13.29 -11.53 -0.74
C VAL A 17 -11.91 -11.08 -0.29
N MET A 18 -11.81 -10.55 0.94
CA MET A 18 -10.52 -10.15 1.53
C MET A 18 -9.59 -11.36 1.72
N ALA A 19 -10.13 -12.49 2.20
CA ALA A 19 -9.34 -13.70 2.37
C ALA A 19 -8.76 -14.20 1.03
N ILE A 20 -9.56 -14.20 -0.04
CA ILE A 20 -9.10 -14.56 -1.39
C ILE A 20 -8.02 -13.58 -1.86
N SER A 21 -8.25 -12.28 -1.71
CA SER A 21 -7.31 -11.25 -2.13
C SER A 21 -5.98 -11.36 -1.37
N ASN A 22 -6.03 -11.65 -0.08
CA ASN A 22 -4.85 -11.75 0.78
C ASN A 22 -4.12 -13.09 0.67
N SER A 23 -4.68 -14.09 -0.04
CA SER A 23 -4.11 -15.45 -0.13
C SER A 23 -2.85 -15.54 -0.98
N THR A 24 -2.52 -14.50 -1.75
CA THR A 24 -1.33 -14.48 -2.58
C THR A 24 -0.09 -14.02 -1.81
N GLU A 25 1.08 -14.37 -2.32
CA GLU A 25 2.37 -13.90 -1.81
C GLU A 25 2.66 -12.43 -2.15
N PHE A 26 1.82 -11.78 -2.95
CA PHE A 26 1.97 -10.40 -3.37
C PHE A 26 1.06 -9.45 -2.58
N GLY A 27 1.49 -8.20 -2.44
CA GLY A 27 0.77 -7.16 -1.72
C GLY A 27 1.22 -5.75 -2.12
N LEU A 28 1.12 -5.40 -3.41
CA LEU A 28 1.54 -4.08 -3.87
C LEU A 28 0.43 -3.05 -3.66
N SER A 29 -0.67 -3.18 -4.38
CA SER A 29 -1.77 -2.22 -4.32
C SER A 29 -3.10 -2.83 -4.77
N SER A 30 -4.19 -2.28 -4.28
CA SER A 30 -5.56 -2.67 -4.62
C SER A 30 -6.43 -1.47 -4.95
N GLY A 31 -7.46 -1.70 -5.77
CA GLY A 31 -8.56 -0.78 -6.00
C GLY A 31 -9.87 -1.39 -5.54
N VAL A 32 -10.69 -0.64 -4.83
CA VAL A 32 -11.99 -1.07 -4.32
C VAL A 32 -13.08 -0.11 -4.79
N CYS A 33 -14.12 -0.64 -5.43
CA CYS A 33 -15.28 0.14 -5.88
C CYS A 33 -16.44 -0.06 -4.92
N THR A 34 -16.71 0.92 -4.08
CA THR A 34 -17.85 0.93 -3.16
C THR A 34 -18.23 2.36 -2.79
N ASN A 35 -19.55 2.61 -2.61
CA ASN A 35 -20.08 3.87 -2.06
C ASN A 35 -20.36 3.78 -0.57
N ASP A 36 -20.17 2.61 0.04
CA ASP A 36 -20.33 2.40 1.47
C ASP A 36 -19.00 2.72 2.17
N LEU A 37 -19.01 3.76 3.01
CA LEU A 37 -17.82 4.21 3.73
C LEU A 37 -17.33 3.17 4.75
N ILE A 38 -18.24 2.44 5.38
CA ILE A 38 -17.87 1.39 6.35
C ILE A 38 -17.19 0.24 5.60
N ARG A 39 -17.77 -0.20 4.49
CA ARG A 39 -17.18 -1.22 3.63
C ARG A 39 -15.80 -0.78 3.11
N ALA A 40 -15.67 0.47 2.65
CA ALA A 40 -14.39 1.02 2.21
C ALA A 40 -13.33 0.97 3.32
N THR A 41 -13.67 1.39 4.54
CA THR A 41 -12.78 1.36 5.69
C THR A 41 -12.35 -0.06 6.04
N ASN A 42 -13.28 -1.01 6.03
CA ASN A 42 -12.97 -2.41 6.30
C ASN A 42 -11.97 -2.99 5.28
N TYR A 43 -12.11 -2.64 3.99
CA TYR A 43 -11.14 -3.05 2.96
C TYR A 43 -9.78 -2.36 3.12
N ILE A 44 -9.76 -1.07 3.49
CA ILE A 44 -8.51 -0.35 3.76
C ILE A 44 -7.72 -1.01 4.90
N GLU A 45 -8.42 -1.44 5.94
CA GLU A 45 -7.79 -2.08 7.10
C GLU A 45 -7.49 -3.57 6.88
N GLY A 46 -8.32 -4.25 6.09
CA GLY A 46 -8.27 -5.72 5.96
C GLY A 46 -7.44 -6.24 4.80
N LEU A 47 -7.09 -5.42 3.81
CA LEU A 47 -6.28 -5.85 2.68
C LEU A 47 -4.78 -5.78 2.99
N ASP A 48 -4.09 -6.89 2.81
CA ASP A 48 -2.63 -7.02 2.99
C ASP A 48 -1.87 -6.48 1.77
N VAL A 49 -1.96 -5.18 1.55
CA VAL A 49 -1.30 -4.48 0.45
C VAL A 49 -0.68 -3.15 0.92
N GLY A 50 0.24 -2.64 0.15
CA GLY A 50 0.90 -1.37 0.46
C GLY A 50 0.02 -0.14 0.24
N THR A 51 -0.97 -0.22 -0.64
CA THR A 51 -1.88 0.88 -0.97
C THR A 51 -3.27 0.34 -1.30
N VAL A 52 -4.32 0.97 -0.78
CA VAL A 52 -5.71 0.73 -1.16
C VAL A 52 -6.31 2.02 -1.69
N ASN A 53 -6.81 1.98 -2.91
CA ASN A 53 -7.47 3.11 -3.56
C ASN A 53 -8.99 2.85 -3.65
N ILE A 54 -9.81 3.82 -3.29
CA ILE A 54 -11.27 3.72 -3.37
C ILE A 54 -11.74 4.48 -4.60
N TRP A 55 -12.50 3.82 -5.47
CA TRP A 55 -12.95 4.35 -6.76
C TRP A 55 -11.82 4.83 -7.68
N GLU A 56 -10.62 4.28 -7.51
CA GLU A 56 -9.48 4.62 -8.33
C GLU A 56 -8.71 3.35 -8.73
N GLN A 57 -7.90 3.44 -9.77
CA GLN A 57 -7.06 2.32 -10.20
C GLN A 57 -6.02 1.96 -9.13
N PRO A 58 -5.64 0.69 -9.01
CA PRO A 58 -4.65 0.26 -8.01
C PRO A 58 -3.32 1.00 -8.08
N GLY A 59 -2.89 1.39 -9.28
CA GLY A 59 -1.62 2.10 -9.50
C GLY A 59 -1.66 3.62 -9.26
N TYR A 60 -2.80 4.18 -8.87
CA TYR A 60 -2.89 5.62 -8.61
C TYR A 60 -2.05 6.01 -7.38
N ARG A 61 -1.24 7.02 -7.55
CA ARG A 61 -0.46 7.66 -6.48
C ARG A 61 -0.13 9.10 -6.82
N ILE A 62 0.22 9.86 -5.82
CA ILE A 62 0.90 11.15 -5.94
C ILE A 62 2.32 11.02 -5.39
N GLU A 63 3.25 11.87 -5.86
CA GLU A 63 4.68 11.79 -5.50
C GLU A 63 4.93 11.92 -3.99
N MET A 64 4.09 12.67 -3.30
CA MET A 64 4.21 12.87 -1.84
C MET A 64 3.70 11.69 -1.01
N SER A 65 2.92 10.79 -1.60
CA SER A 65 2.40 9.61 -0.89
C SER A 65 3.45 8.52 -0.80
N PRO A 66 3.70 7.95 0.38
CA PRO A 66 4.53 6.77 0.52
C PRO A 66 3.98 5.62 -0.34
N PHE A 67 4.81 5.07 -1.21
CA PHE A 67 4.46 3.97 -2.10
C PHE A 67 5.42 2.80 -1.95
N GLY A 68 4.87 1.61 -1.88
CA GLY A 68 5.66 0.38 -1.82
C GLY A 68 4.80 -0.78 -1.31
N GLY A 69 5.11 -1.98 -1.80
CA GLY A 69 4.41 -3.20 -1.42
C GLY A 69 4.85 -3.79 -0.10
N ILE A 70 4.06 -4.73 0.35
CA ILE A 70 4.38 -5.66 1.44
C ILE A 70 4.50 -7.07 0.87
N LYS A 71 4.75 -8.07 1.68
CA LYS A 71 5.02 -9.45 1.24
C LYS A 71 6.11 -9.45 0.15
N ASP A 72 6.01 -10.29 -0.86
CA ASP A 72 6.98 -10.37 -1.96
C ASP A 72 6.93 -9.17 -2.95
N SER A 73 6.00 -8.26 -2.75
CA SER A 73 5.92 -7.01 -3.52
C SER A 73 6.79 -5.87 -2.99
N GLY A 74 7.52 -6.07 -1.91
CA GLY A 74 8.37 -5.03 -1.34
C GLY A 74 9.38 -5.55 -0.33
N ASN A 75 10.37 -4.75 -0.02
CA ASN A 75 11.45 -5.03 0.93
C ASN A 75 11.33 -4.20 2.22
N GLY A 76 10.11 -3.82 2.58
CA GLY A 76 9.83 -3.09 3.81
C GLY A 76 10.13 -1.59 3.76
N VAL A 77 10.48 -1.07 2.58
CA VAL A 77 10.77 0.35 2.38
C VAL A 77 9.71 0.96 1.47
N LYS A 78 9.21 2.11 1.84
CA LYS A 78 8.33 2.92 1.00
C LYS A 78 9.16 3.93 0.22
N GLU A 79 8.79 4.21 -1.03
CA GLU A 79 9.29 5.34 -1.81
C GLU A 79 8.29 6.51 -1.78
N GLY A 80 8.68 7.63 -2.31
CA GLY A 80 8.00 8.91 -2.24
C GLY A 80 9.03 9.94 -1.77
N VAL A 81 8.78 11.24 -1.96
CA VAL A 81 9.82 12.26 -1.75
C VAL A 81 10.45 12.16 -0.35
N LEU A 82 9.64 12.16 0.70
CA LEU A 82 10.14 12.12 2.08
C LEU A 82 10.74 10.75 2.46
N GLU A 83 10.11 9.67 2.05
CA GLU A 83 10.58 8.32 2.36
C GLU A 83 11.87 7.98 1.60
N ALA A 84 11.98 8.40 0.34
CA ALA A 84 13.22 8.27 -0.42
C ALA A 84 14.37 9.05 0.23
N MET A 85 14.12 10.29 0.67
CA MET A 85 15.13 11.08 1.38
C MET A 85 15.61 10.39 2.66
N LYS A 86 14.71 9.84 3.45
CA LYS A 86 15.08 9.08 4.65
C LYS A 86 15.91 7.84 4.31
N PHE A 87 15.53 7.13 3.25
CA PHE A 87 16.21 5.90 2.84
C PHE A 87 17.63 6.15 2.30
N PHE A 88 17.83 7.23 1.55
CA PHE A 88 19.12 7.57 0.96
C PHE A 88 20.02 8.40 1.88
N THR A 89 19.62 8.65 3.12
CA THR A 89 20.41 9.42 4.09
C THR A 89 20.62 8.63 5.38
N ASN A 90 21.73 8.92 6.06
CA ASN A 90 22.01 8.42 7.40
C ASN A 90 21.71 9.51 8.43
N VAL A 91 20.95 9.17 9.46
CA VAL A 91 20.76 10.07 10.59
C VAL A 91 22.04 10.16 11.41
N LYS A 92 22.55 11.36 11.61
CA LYS A 92 23.68 11.63 12.47
C LYS A 92 23.26 12.58 13.58
N THR A 93 23.46 12.19 14.82
CA THR A 93 23.28 13.05 15.99
C THR A 93 24.63 13.65 16.38
N TYR A 94 24.61 14.87 16.85
CA TYR A 94 25.81 15.54 17.40
C TYR A 94 25.44 16.39 18.60
N SER A 95 26.42 16.61 19.45
CA SER A 95 26.36 17.59 20.53
C SER A 95 27.52 18.56 20.32
N LEU A 96 27.20 19.84 20.28
CA LEU A 96 28.17 20.89 20.12
C LEU A 96 28.08 21.82 21.35
N PRO A 97 28.96 21.67 22.34
CA PRO A 97 28.99 22.60 23.46
C PRO A 97 29.35 23.99 22.94
N TRP A 98 28.55 24.97 23.30
CA TRP A 98 28.80 26.34 22.91
C TRP A 98 29.98 26.87 23.76
N PRO A 99 31.05 27.40 23.15
CA PRO A 99 32.14 28.02 23.91
C PRO A 99 31.58 29.25 24.65
N SER A 100 31.81 29.27 25.94
CA SER A 100 31.51 30.41 26.83
C SER A 100 32.41 31.60 26.54
#